data_52eeb52a6f94cb34dedcee9d5be9981d
#
_entry.id   52eeb52a6f94cb34dedcee9d5be9981d
#
_cell.length_a   1.000
_cell.length_b   1.000
_cell.length_c   1.000
_cell.angle_alpha   90.00
_cell.angle_beta   90.00
_cell.angle_gamma   90.00
#
_symmetry.space_group_name_H-M   'P 1'
#
loop_
_entity.id
_entity.type
_entity.pdbx_description
1 polymer ?
#
loop_
_entity_poly.entity_id
_entity_poly.type
_entity_poly.pdbx_seq_one_letter_code
_entity_poly.pdbx_strand_id
1 'polypeptide(L)'
;MKRYYLAIDIGASSGRHILGHMEDGKMVLEEIYRFPNGMQKRDGEKVWDIEALFEAVLAGMKKCRELGKIPVSVGIDTWAVDFVLLDKDDQRIGNAVAYRDDRTKGMDEEVYRTVPEEELYASTGIQKQIFNSIYQLMAWKKKKPEQLEKAETLLMIPDYLNFLLSGVKAQEYTNATTTQLVNPETGDWNREMIQKLGYPEKIFQPIREPGTVIGHLKKEIREQVGFDCEIVLPATHDTGSAVVAVPSNEEHVLYISSGTWSLMGTELKEADCGTEAMQHNFTNEGGYNRKYRFLKNIMGLWMVQSVKKEIAEDLSFGTICEMASKCTIPSIVDANDDRFLAPENMTAEVQKACEESGQQIPQGIAEVAAVIYNSLAVCYAKTLKELEEKTGCRYRTIHVVGGGANAGYLNWLTAEKTGRTVLAGPTEATAIGNLAVQMITGKECSNLKDARNCIFHSFEIKQYEP
;
A
#
# COMPACT_ATOMS: atom_id res chain seq x y z
N MET A 1 -29.76 -7.29 15.23
CA MET A 1 -29.56 -5.96 14.62
C MET A 1 -28.27 -6.07 13.81
N LYS A 2 -28.23 -5.62 12.56
CA LYS A 2 -26.99 -5.64 11.75
C LYS A 2 -25.93 -4.74 12.39
N ARG A 3 -24.68 -5.24 12.50
CA ARG A 3 -23.53 -4.46 12.94
C ARG A 3 -22.77 -3.98 11.71
N TYR A 4 -22.57 -2.69 11.61
CA TYR A 4 -21.81 -2.08 10.51
C TYR A 4 -20.38 -1.74 10.94
N TYR A 5 -19.44 -1.88 10.05
CA TYR A 5 -18.04 -1.52 10.18
C TYR A 5 -17.68 -0.55 9.06
N LEU A 6 -16.88 0.46 9.33
CA LEU A 6 -16.51 1.45 8.33
C LEU A 6 -15.01 1.35 8.00
N ALA A 7 -14.69 1.00 6.76
CA ALA A 7 -13.35 1.17 6.22
C ALA A 7 -13.23 2.51 5.49
N ILE A 8 -12.18 3.25 5.79
CA ILE A 8 -11.79 4.47 5.08
C ILE A 8 -10.45 4.18 4.42
N ASP A 9 -10.50 3.86 3.12
CA ASP A 9 -9.37 3.51 2.29
C ASP A 9 -8.94 4.74 1.47
N ILE A 10 -7.75 5.27 1.74
CA ILE A 10 -7.23 6.49 1.13
C ILE A 10 -5.98 6.17 0.33
N GLY A 11 -6.12 6.03 -0.99
CA GLY A 11 -4.99 5.92 -1.91
C GLY A 11 -4.43 7.28 -2.34
N ALA A 12 -3.33 7.24 -3.07
CA ALA A 12 -2.63 8.46 -3.54
C ALA A 12 -3.44 9.31 -4.54
N SER A 13 -4.51 8.78 -5.15
CA SER A 13 -5.33 9.47 -6.16
C SER A 13 -6.79 9.66 -5.76
N SER A 14 -7.29 8.87 -4.83
CA SER A 14 -8.68 8.96 -4.34
C SER A 14 -8.82 8.25 -3.01
N GLY A 15 -9.85 8.63 -2.24
CA GLY A 15 -10.27 7.91 -1.05
C GLY A 15 -11.73 7.52 -1.11
N ARG A 16 -12.10 6.54 -0.31
CA ARG A 16 -13.47 6.01 -0.25
C ARG A 16 -13.84 5.50 1.13
N HIS A 17 -15.12 5.57 1.42
CA HIS A 17 -15.72 5.02 2.62
C HIS A 17 -16.57 3.82 2.24
N ILE A 18 -16.27 2.67 2.80
CA ILE A 18 -16.96 1.42 2.54
C ILE A 18 -17.52 0.87 3.85
N LEU A 19 -18.83 0.80 3.93
CA LEU A 19 -19.52 0.07 4.99
C LEU A 19 -19.50 -1.42 4.71
N GLY A 20 -19.11 -2.20 5.70
CA GLY A 20 -19.19 -3.66 5.69
C GLY A 20 -20.10 -4.18 6.78
N HIS A 21 -20.80 -5.27 6.51
CA HIS A 21 -21.56 -6.03 7.51
C HIS A 21 -21.65 -7.51 7.11
N MET A 22 -22.00 -8.35 8.07
CA MET A 22 -22.28 -9.76 7.78
C MET A 22 -23.77 -9.95 7.48
N GLU A 23 -24.08 -10.69 6.40
CA GLU A 23 -25.41 -11.11 6.02
C GLU A 23 -25.37 -12.54 5.47
N ASP A 24 -26.13 -13.44 6.07
CA ASP A 24 -26.19 -14.86 5.69
C ASP A 24 -24.80 -15.54 5.61
N GLY A 25 -23.91 -15.19 6.54
CA GLY A 25 -22.55 -15.73 6.58
C GLY A 25 -21.57 -15.15 5.55
N LYS A 26 -21.98 -14.13 4.81
CA LYS A 26 -21.17 -13.43 3.81
C LYS A 26 -20.87 -11.99 4.23
N MET A 27 -19.73 -11.49 3.85
CA MET A 27 -19.39 -10.09 3.95
C MET A 27 -20.06 -9.30 2.82
N VAL A 28 -20.83 -8.29 3.15
CA VAL A 28 -21.52 -7.39 2.21
C VAL A 28 -20.90 -6.01 2.31
N LEU A 29 -20.60 -5.40 1.18
CA LEU A 29 -19.97 -4.08 1.07
C LEU A 29 -20.91 -3.07 0.44
N GLU A 30 -20.81 -1.82 0.91
CA GLU A 30 -21.50 -0.67 0.33
C GLU A 30 -20.55 0.53 0.32
N GLU A 31 -20.15 1.00 -0.86
CA GLU A 31 -19.44 2.27 -0.99
C GLU A 31 -20.42 3.42 -0.77
N ILE A 32 -20.21 4.22 0.27
CA ILE A 32 -21.12 5.29 0.67
C ILE A 32 -20.60 6.69 0.37
N TYR A 33 -19.29 6.83 0.17
CA TYR A 33 -18.66 8.11 -0.15
C TYR A 33 -17.33 7.89 -0.85
N ARG A 34 -17.04 8.74 -1.84
CA ARG A 34 -15.77 8.77 -2.58
C ARG A 34 -15.32 10.20 -2.75
N PHE A 35 -14.02 10.44 -2.67
CA PHE A 35 -13.42 11.75 -2.83
C PHE A 35 -12.09 11.67 -3.59
N PRO A 36 -11.70 12.72 -4.31
CA PRO A 36 -10.39 12.80 -4.94
C PRO A 36 -9.30 13.03 -3.90
N ASN A 37 -8.12 12.51 -4.18
CA ASN A 37 -6.89 12.82 -3.46
C ASN A 37 -5.79 13.14 -4.48
N GLY A 38 -4.76 13.87 -4.05
CA GLY A 38 -3.63 14.20 -4.91
C GLY A 38 -2.65 15.14 -4.23
N MET A 39 -1.45 15.12 -4.74
CA MET A 39 -0.40 16.03 -4.28
C MET A 39 -0.64 17.43 -4.82
N GLN A 40 -0.34 18.42 -3.97
CA GLN A 40 -0.36 19.84 -4.29
C GLN A 40 1.05 20.43 -4.17
N LYS A 41 1.30 21.55 -4.84
CA LYS A 41 2.51 22.34 -4.60
C LYS A 41 2.20 23.43 -3.57
N ARG A 42 2.94 23.45 -2.46
CA ARG A 42 2.85 24.47 -1.41
C ARG A 42 4.25 24.80 -0.92
N ASP A 43 4.64 26.06 -0.91
CA ASP A 43 5.97 26.53 -0.47
C ASP A 43 7.16 25.84 -1.14
N GLY A 44 6.99 25.43 -2.41
CA GLY A 44 8.03 24.73 -3.19
C GLY A 44 8.08 23.23 -2.94
N GLU A 45 7.27 22.69 -2.03
CA GLU A 45 7.18 21.26 -1.70
C GLU A 45 5.96 20.62 -2.39
N LYS A 46 6.04 19.33 -2.71
CA LYS A 46 4.87 18.50 -3.06
C LYS A 46 4.28 17.97 -1.75
N VAL A 47 3.02 18.28 -1.48
CA VAL A 47 2.39 18.02 -0.18
C VAL A 47 1.03 17.35 -0.32
N TRP A 48 0.60 16.68 0.74
CA TRP A 48 -0.77 16.23 0.92
C TRP A 48 -1.57 17.31 1.65
N ASP A 49 -2.79 17.57 1.19
CA ASP A 49 -3.72 18.46 1.88
C ASP A 49 -4.45 17.69 2.99
N ILE A 50 -3.82 17.62 4.16
CA ILE A 50 -4.33 16.85 5.29
C ILE A 50 -5.65 17.42 5.81
N GLU A 51 -5.84 18.71 5.75
CA GLU A 51 -7.09 19.38 6.14
C GLU A 51 -8.24 18.88 5.25
N ALA A 52 -8.06 18.92 3.94
CA ALA A 52 -9.06 18.42 2.99
C ALA A 52 -9.30 16.91 3.15
N LEU A 53 -8.25 16.11 3.40
CA LEU A 53 -8.38 14.68 3.68
C LEU A 53 -9.22 14.43 4.93
N PHE A 54 -8.96 15.16 6.01
CA PHE A 54 -9.71 14.99 7.26
C PHE A 54 -11.17 15.46 7.12
N GLU A 55 -11.44 16.55 6.38
CA GLU A 55 -12.80 16.96 6.05
C GLU A 55 -13.54 15.88 5.25
N ALA A 56 -12.87 15.22 4.29
CA ALA A 56 -13.45 14.12 3.54
C ALA A 56 -13.73 12.89 4.43
N VAL A 57 -12.84 12.57 5.38
CA VAL A 57 -13.07 11.54 6.40
C VAL A 57 -14.37 11.82 7.16
N LEU A 58 -14.53 13.04 7.68
CA LEU A 58 -15.73 13.43 8.42
C LEU A 58 -16.99 13.45 7.54
N ALA A 59 -16.87 13.88 6.28
CA ALA A 59 -17.98 13.90 5.33
C ALA A 59 -18.55 12.48 5.09
N GLY A 60 -17.66 11.52 4.85
CA GLY A 60 -18.08 10.12 4.68
C GLY A 60 -18.65 9.49 5.96
N MET A 61 -18.12 9.85 7.14
CA MET A 61 -18.70 9.44 8.41
C MET A 61 -20.12 9.99 8.60
N LYS A 62 -20.37 11.24 8.23
CA LYS A 62 -21.74 11.84 8.27
C LYS A 62 -22.72 11.07 7.38
N LYS A 63 -22.25 10.51 6.24
CA LYS A 63 -23.08 9.66 5.38
C LYS A 63 -23.62 8.43 6.09
N CYS A 64 -22.85 7.82 6.98
CA CYS A 64 -23.33 6.70 7.80
C CYS A 64 -24.60 7.08 8.60
N ARG A 65 -24.60 8.27 9.20
CA ARG A 65 -25.77 8.80 9.92
C ARG A 65 -26.95 9.08 9.00
N GLU A 66 -26.70 9.72 7.84
CA GLU A 66 -27.75 10.02 6.86
C GLU A 66 -28.43 8.74 6.36
N LEU A 67 -27.67 7.65 6.19
CA LEU A 67 -28.17 6.34 5.78
C LEU A 67 -28.81 5.54 6.93
N GLY A 68 -28.70 6.00 8.17
CA GLY A 68 -29.13 5.26 9.35
C GLY A 68 -28.30 4.00 9.64
N LYS A 69 -27.05 3.92 9.11
CA LYS A 69 -26.14 2.79 9.23
C LYS A 69 -24.93 3.17 10.07
N ILE A 70 -25.14 3.29 11.37
CA ILE A 70 -24.09 3.71 12.29
C ILE A 70 -23.08 2.57 12.48
N PRO A 71 -21.76 2.79 12.18
CA PRO A 71 -20.76 1.77 12.37
C PRO A 71 -20.42 1.58 13.85
N VAL A 72 -20.14 0.35 14.26
CA VAL A 72 -19.63 0.04 15.60
C VAL A 72 -18.15 0.39 15.72
N SER A 73 -17.42 0.35 14.59
CA SER A 73 -16.02 0.78 14.51
C SER A 73 -15.68 1.41 13.16
N VAL A 74 -14.61 2.18 13.16
CA VAL A 74 -13.96 2.76 11.98
C VAL A 74 -12.48 2.37 11.96
N GLY A 75 -11.97 2.04 10.77
CA GLY A 75 -10.55 1.84 10.52
C GLY A 75 -10.11 2.64 9.31
N ILE A 76 -8.93 3.26 9.40
CA ILE A 76 -8.33 4.06 8.32
C ILE A 76 -7.06 3.37 7.84
N ASP A 77 -6.93 3.17 6.54
CA ASP A 77 -5.69 2.80 5.89
C ASP A 77 -5.33 3.81 4.79
N THR A 78 -4.04 3.95 4.54
CA THR A 78 -3.51 4.85 3.52
C THR A 78 -2.27 4.24 2.85
N TRP A 79 -1.67 5.01 1.94
CA TRP A 79 -0.33 4.74 1.44
C TRP A 79 0.70 4.79 2.57
N ALA A 80 1.88 4.26 2.33
CA ALA A 80 2.97 4.15 3.30
C ALA A 80 3.94 5.35 3.28
N VAL A 81 4.96 5.28 4.11
CA VAL A 81 6.19 6.08 4.23
C VAL A 81 6.02 7.54 4.62
N ASP A 82 4.88 8.16 4.37
CA ASP A 82 4.66 9.57 4.68
C ASP A 82 4.15 9.78 6.10
N PHE A 83 4.59 10.87 6.69
CA PHE A 83 4.32 11.19 8.09
C PHE A 83 4.15 12.70 8.30
N VAL A 84 3.65 13.04 9.47
CA VAL A 84 3.66 14.39 10.04
C VAL A 84 4.48 14.43 11.31
N LEU A 85 5.01 15.61 11.63
CA LEU A 85 5.63 15.91 12.92
C LEU A 85 4.71 16.83 13.72
N LEU A 86 4.56 16.55 15.01
CA LEU A 86 3.79 17.38 15.95
C LEU A 86 4.73 17.96 17.02
N ASP A 87 4.43 19.17 17.45
CA ASP A 87 5.10 19.82 18.57
C ASP A 87 4.51 19.41 19.95
N LYS A 88 4.99 20.04 21.01
CA LYS A 88 4.51 19.79 22.39
C LYS A 88 3.03 20.13 22.63
N ASP A 89 2.43 20.96 21.80
CA ASP A 89 1.04 21.38 21.88
C ASP A 89 0.16 20.64 20.84
N ASP A 90 0.69 19.53 20.27
CA ASP A 90 0.08 18.69 19.25
C ASP A 90 -0.24 19.43 17.94
N GLN A 91 0.46 20.55 17.68
CA GLN A 91 0.33 21.26 16.42
C GLN A 91 1.30 20.69 15.38
N ARG A 92 0.80 20.56 14.14
CA ARG A 92 1.62 20.06 13.04
C ARG A 92 2.76 21.04 12.72
N ILE A 93 3.98 20.51 12.64
CA ILE A 93 5.16 21.24 12.22
C ILE A 93 5.33 21.13 10.71
N GLY A 94 5.13 22.22 10.00
CA GLY A 94 5.30 22.29 8.54
C GLY A 94 4.24 21.52 7.78
N ASN A 95 4.56 21.20 6.53
CA ASN A 95 3.67 20.49 5.60
C ASN A 95 3.74 18.97 5.78
N ALA A 96 2.66 18.26 5.43
CA ALA A 96 2.70 16.83 5.18
C ALA A 96 3.29 16.57 3.80
N VAL A 97 4.62 16.49 3.71
CA VAL A 97 5.34 16.41 2.44
C VAL A 97 5.21 15.01 1.86
N ALA A 98 4.82 14.94 0.58
CA ALA A 98 4.56 13.70 -0.11
C ALA A 98 5.84 12.95 -0.51
N TYR A 99 5.78 11.62 -0.56
CA TYR A 99 6.91 10.76 -0.90
C TYR A 99 7.51 11.00 -2.29
N ARG A 100 6.76 11.62 -3.21
CA ARG A 100 7.24 12.00 -4.55
C ARG A 100 7.86 13.41 -4.59
N ASP A 101 8.11 14.02 -3.44
CA ASP A 101 8.87 15.27 -3.36
C ASP A 101 10.37 15.03 -3.57
N ASP A 102 11.02 15.98 -4.21
CA ASP A 102 12.44 15.88 -4.54
C ASP A 102 13.38 16.10 -3.33
N ARG A 103 12.82 16.34 -2.12
CA ARG A 103 13.61 16.63 -0.92
C ARG A 103 14.55 15.50 -0.51
N THR A 104 14.23 14.26 -0.88
CA THR A 104 14.99 13.07 -0.52
C THR A 104 16.14 12.74 -1.46
N LYS A 105 16.29 13.46 -2.58
CA LYS A 105 17.42 13.26 -3.49
C LYS A 105 18.75 13.45 -2.78
N GLY A 106 19.63 12.42 -2.83
CA GLY A 106 20.93 12.40 -2.17
C GLY A 106 20.90 12.15 -0.66
N MET A 107 19.71 11.92 -0.06
CA MET A 107 19.59 11.66 1.39
C MET A 107 19.98 10.21 1.74
N ASP A 108 19.91 9.30 0.80
CA ASP A 108 20.47 7.94 0.93
C ASP A 108 21.98 7.98 1.14
N GLU A 109 22.72 8.76 0.35
CA GLU A 109 24.16 8.95 0.53
C GLU A 109 24.49 9.54 1.92
N GLU A 110 23.67 10.48 2.41
CA GLU A 110 23.85 11.06 3.73
C GLU A 110 23.61 10.04 4.86
N VAL A 111 22.61 9.15 4.70
CA VAL A 111 22.37 8.05 5.64
C VAL A 111 23.53 7.04 5.58
N TYR A 112 23.99 6.68 4.38
CA TYR A 112 25.04 5.66 4.20
C TYR A 112 26.43 6.09 4.69
N ARG A 113 26.68 7.40 4.87
CA ARG A 113 27.90 7.89 5.56
C ARG A 113 27.95 7.44 7.02
N THR A 114 26.79 7.16 7.63
CA THR A 114 26.68 6.78 9.06
C THR A 114 26.33 5.30 9.22
N VAL A 115 25.43 4.79 8.40
CA VAL A 115 24.97 3.39 8.39
C VAL A 115 25.06 2.89 6.95
N PRO A 116 26.04 2.05 6.60
CA PRO A 116 26.17 1.49 5.26
C PRO A 116 24.90 0.77 4.80
N GLU A 117 24.63 0.76 3.49
CA GLU A 117 23.41 0.17 2.92
C GLU A 117 23.19 -1.28 3.34
N GLU A 118 24.26 -2.09 3.34
CA GLU A 118 24.21 -3.50 3.76
C GLU A 118 23.83 -3.64 5.24
N GLU A 119 24.40 -2.80 6.13
CA GLU A 119 24.06 -2.79 7.55
C GLU A 119 22.61 -2.34 7.75
N LEU A 120 22.18 -1.34 7.01
CA LEU A 120 20.80 -0.84 7.05
C LEU A 120 19.80 -1.92 6.65
N TYR A 121 20.07 -2.63 5.52
CA TYR A 121 19.19 -3.71 5.09
C TYR A 121 19.21 -4.88 6.08
N ALA A 122 20.38 -5.31 6.53
CA ALA A 122 20.53 -6.40 7.50
C ALA A 122 19.76 -6.16 8.81
N SER A 123 19.63 -4.88 9.21
CA SER A 123 18.98 -4.48 10.47
C SER A 123 17.50 -4.10 10.34
N THR A 124 16.96 -4.01 9.11
CA THR A 124 15.56 -3.63 8.88
C THR A 124 14.83 -4.51 7.89
N GLY A 125 15.55 -5.16 6.97
CA GLY A 125 15.00 -5.98 5.90
C GLY A 125 14.18 -5.22 4.85
N ILE A 126 14.22 -3.88 4.85
CA ILE A 126 13.40 -3.04 3.98
C ILE A 126 14.16 -2.65 2.72
N GLN A 127 13.54 -2.91 1.57
CA GLN A 127 14.02 -2.51 0.25
C GLN A 127 14.37 -1.02 0.21
N LYS A 128 15.47 -0.66 -0.44
CA LYS A 128 15.80 0.73 -0.72
C LYS A 128 14.77 1.34 -1.67
N GLN A 129 14.11 2.37 -1.19
CA GLN A 129 13.34 3.31 -1.98
C GLN A 129 13.72 4.71 -1.52
N ILE A 130 14.10 5.60 -2.44
CA ILE A 130 14.60 6.94 -2.09
C ILE A 130 13.63 7.75 -1.23
N PHE A 131 12.35 7.38 -1.25
CA PHE A 131 11.28 8.01 -0.51
C PHE A 131 10.98 7.38 0.86
N ASN A 132 11.69 6.33 1.31
CA ASN A 132 11.47 5.76 2.65
C ASN A 132 11.62 6.84 3.74
N SER A 133 10.85 6.68 4.81
CA SER A 133 10.78 7.70 5.87
C SER A 133 12.14 8.02 6.49
N ILE A 134 13.06 7.06 6.53
CA ILE A 134 14.45 7.28 7.00
C ILE A 134 15.13 8.40 6.20
N TYR A 135 14.99 8.42 4.86
CA TYR A 135 15.56 9.48 4.02
C TYR A 135 14.78 10.79 4.12
N GLN A 136 13.46 10.70 4.31
CA GLN A 136 12.64 11.87 4.57
C GLN A 136 13.03 12.57 5.88
N LEU A 137 13.31 11.81 6.95
CA LEU A 137 13.81 12.34 8.22
C LEU A 137 15.22 12.93 8.07
N MET A 138 16.09 12.33 7.24
CA MET A 138 17.41 12.90 6.93
C MET A 138 17.24 14.25 6.23
N ALA A 139 16.29 14.39 5.31
CA ALA A 139 15.99 15.66 4.67
C ALA A 139 15.52 16.73 5.69
N TRP A 140 14.67 16.35 6.68
CA TRP A 140 14.31 17.24 7.78
C TRP A 140 15.53 17.66 8.59
N LYS A 141 16.36 16.69 8.99
CA LYS A 141 17.58 16.94 9.78
C LYS A 141 18.54 17.91 9.07
N LYS A 142 18.70 17.77 7.75
CA LYS A 142 19.62 18.60 6.96
C LYS A 142 19.06 19.98 6.61
N LYS A 143 17.78 20.05 6.25
CA LYS A 143 17.18 21.27 5.68
C LYS A 143 16.41 22.09 6.72
N LYS A 144 15.86 21.45 7.77
CA LYS A 144 14.99 22.08 8.77
C LYS A 144 15.31 21.59 10.20
N PRO A 145 16.59 21.59 10.65
CA PRO A 145 16.99 20.97 11.92
C PRO A 145 16.24 21.55 13.13
N GLU A 146 16.04 22.87 13.18
CA GLU A 146 15.32 23.52 14.28
C GLU A 146 13.85 23.08 14.40
N GLN A 147 13.24 22.74 13.28
CA GLN A 147 11.87 22.22 13.28
C GLN A 147 11.85 20.77 13.76
N LEU A 148 12.82 19.95 13.35
CA LEU A 148 12.95 18.57 13.82
C LEU A 148 13.22 18.51 15.34
N GLU A 149 14.02 19.41 15.88
CA GLU A 149 14.28 19.51 17.32
C GLU A 149 13.03 19.85 18.15
N LYS A 150 12.11 20.64 17.57
CA LYS A 150 10.83 21.00 18.21
C LYS A 150 9.81 19.85 18.19
N ALA A 151 10.04 18.85 17.34
CA ALA A 151 9.11 17.72 17.21
C ALA A 151 9.10 16.87 18.48
N GLU A 152 7.90 16.54 18.96
CA GLU A 152 7.64 15.64 20.08
C GLU A 152 6.99 14.33 19.63
N THR A 153 6.40 14.32 18.44
CA THR A 153 5.68 13.17 17.91
C THR A 153 5.84 13.07 16.39
N LEU A 154 6.11 11.85 15.90
CA LEU A 154 5.96 11.48 14.51
C LEU A 154 4.76 10.56 14.40
N LEU A 155 3.84 10.83 13.49
CA LEU A 155 2.73 9.95 13.13
C LEU A 155 2.71 9.73 11.62
N MET A 156 2.60 8.46 11.21
CA MET A 156 2.30 8.15 9.80
C MET A 156 0.93 8.75 9.45
N ILE A 157 0.66 8.95 8.16
CA ILE A 157 -0.58 9.63 7.75
C ILE A 157 -1.85 8.98 8.32
N PRO A 158 -2.05 7.64 8.27
CA PRO A 158 -3.26 7.04 8.85
C PRO A 158 -3.31 7.19 10.37
N ASP A 159 -2.15 7.11 11.04
CA ASP A 159 -2.06 7.29 12.48
C ASP A 159 -2.40 8.72 12.90
N TYR A 160 -1.99 9.69 12.09
CA TYR A 160 -2.36 11.09 12.32
C TYR A 160 -3.86 11.33 12.13
N LEU A 161 -4.48 10.75 11.09
CA LEU A 161 -5.93 10.83 10.91
C LEU A 161 -6.69 10.17 12.08
N ASN A 162 -6.21 9.03 12.56
CA ASN A 162 -6.73 8.36 13.76
C ASN A 162 -6.56 9.22 15.03
N PHE A 163 -5.42 9.90 15.18
CA PHE A 163 -5.20 10.87 16.26
C PHE A 163 -6.20 12.03 16.19
N LEU A 164 -6.46 12.56 14.99
CA LEU A 164 -7.45 13.65 14.81
C LEU A 164 -8.86 13.19 15.19
N LEU A 165 -9.20 11.93 15.00
CA LEU A 165 -10.49 11.36 15.42
C LEU A 165 -10.57 11.08 16.92
N SER A 166 -9.51 10.51 17.51
CA SER A 166 -9.52 9.95 18.88
C SER A 166 -8.85 10.84 19.93
N GLY A 167 -7.88 11.64 19.53
CA GLY A 167 -6.94 12.29 20.45
C GLY A 167 -5.84 11.35 20.98
N VAL A 168 -5.78 10.10 20.54
CA VAL A 168 -4.79 9.10 20.97
C VAL A 168 -3.67 8.98 19.94
N LYS A 169 -2.44 9.17 20.37
CA LYS A 169 -1.24 8.97 19.55
C LYS A 169 -0.86 7.49 19.59
N ALA A 170 -0.92 6.84 18.45
CA ALA A 170 -0.52 5.46 18.25
C ALA A 170 0.23 5.35 16.92
N GLN A 171 1.08 4.33 16.79
CA GLN A 171 1.81 4.02 15.57
C GLN A 171 1.47 2.59 15.18
N GLU A 172 0.92 2.37 14.00
CA GLU A 172 0.53 1.02 13.60
C GLU A 172 1.70 0.30 12.93
N TYR A 173 1.84 -0.99 13.23
CA TYR A 173 2.98 -1.82 12.87
C TYR A 173 3.23 -1.92 11.37
N THR A 174 2.20 -2.19 10.55
CA THR A 174 2.39 -2.42 9.12
C THR A 174 2.90 -1.19 8.38
N ASN A 175 2.48 -0.01 8.83
CA ASN A 175 2.96 1.26 8.29
C ASN A 175 4.31 1.64 8.91
N ALA A 176 4.51 1.43 10.21
CA ALA A 176 5.77 1.71 10.87
C ALA A 176 6.97 0.98 10.23
N THR A 177 6.79 -0.28 9.81
CA THR A 177 7.87 -1.04 9.18
C THR A 177 8.34 -0.45 7.86
N THR A 178 7.47 0.25 7.12
CA THR A 178 7.83 0.90 5.85
C THR A 178 8.80 2.06 6.01
N THR A 179 8.97 2.55 7.24
CA THR A 179 9.90 3.65 7.54
C THR A 179 11.37 3.31 7.34
N GLN A 180 11.71 2.00 7.31
CA GLN A 180 13.09 1.49 7.36
C GLN A 180 13.79 1.82 8.69
N LEU A 181 13.01 1.93 9.79
CA LEU A 181 13.49 2.25 11.14
C LEU A 181 13.00 1.26 12.20
N VAL A 182 12.34 0.18 11.81
CA VAL A 182 11.87 -0.89 12.71
C VAL A 182 12.85 -2.06 12.65
N ASN A 183 13.19 -2.59 13.83
CA ASN A 183 13.98 -3.82 13.93
C ASN A 183 13.05 -5.03 13.73
N PRO A 184 13.29 -5.88 12.74
CA PRO A 184 12.40 -7.02 12.45
C PRO A 184 12.36 -8.07 13.55
N GLU A 185 13.43 -8.29 14.31
CA GLU A 185 13.46 -9.28 15.38
C GLU A 185 12.55 -8.89 16.56
N THR A 186 12.55 -7.61 16.93
CA THR A 186 11.74 -7.11 18.04
C THR A 186 10.37 -6.62 17.61
N GLY A 187 10.22 -6.23 16.34
CA GLY A 187 9.03 -5.55 15.81
C GLY A 187 8.80 -4.17 16.45
N ASP A 188 9.83 -3.55 17.02
CA ASP A 188 9.81 -2.20 17.57
C ASP A 188 10.87 -1.34 16.88
N TRP A 189 10.86 -0.04 17.17
CA TRP A 189 11.81 0.90 16.63
C TRP A 189 13.25 0.48 16.87
N ASN A 190 14.09 0.55 15.86
CA ASN A 190 15.53 0.32 15.95
C ASN A 190 16.20 1.53 16.62
N ARG A 191 16.19 1.55 17.96
CA ARG A 191 16.67 2.68 18.75
C ARG A 191 18.15 2.99 18.51
N GLU A 192 18.97 1.94 18.33
CA GLU A 192 20.39 2.10 18.04
C GLU A 192 20.60 2.84 16.72
N MET A 193 19.89 2.45 15.67
CA MET A 193 19.99 3.11 14.37
C MET A 193 19.46 4.53 14.42
N ILE A 194 18.32 4.77 15.07
CA ILE A 194 17.73 6.10 15.27
C ILE A 194 18.76 7.02 15.95
N GLN A 195 19.44 6.53 16.99
CA GLN A 195 20.47 7.26 17.71
C GLN A 195 21.71 7.51 16.84
N LYS A 196 22.22 6.48 16.14
CA LYS A 196 23.35 6.62 15.20
C LYS A 196 23.09 7.70 14.14
N LEU A 197 21.87 7.74 13.60
CA LEU A 197 21.45 8.73 12.61
C LEU A 197 21.16 10.10 13.22
N GLY A 198 21.14 10.20 14.55
CA GLY A 198 20.87 11.44 15.29
C GLY A 198 19.44 11.95 15.08
N TYR A 199 18.49 11.06 14.96
CA TYR A 199 17.07 11.41 14.98
C TYR A 199 16.57 11.52 16.43
N PRO A 200 15.64 12.43 16.74
CA PRO A 200 15.11 12.58 18.10
C PRO A 200 14.31 11.34 18.52
N GLU A 201 14.80 10.56 19.49
CA GLU A 201 14.13 9.34 19.94
C GLU A 201 12.71 9.58 20.47
N LYS A 202 12.47 10.76 21.05
CA LYS A 202 11.17 11.14 21.64
C LYS A 202 10.00 11.17 20.66
N ILE A 203 10.26 11.34 19.35
CA ILE A 203 9.19 11.43 18.35
C ILE A 203 8.55 10.09 18.02
N PHE A 204 9.23 8.98 18.28
CA PHE A 204 8.80 7.64 17.93
C PHE A 204 7.85 7.05 18.97
N GLN A 205 6.57 6.99 18.63
CA GLN A 205 5.51 6.49 19.50
C GLN A 205 5.55 4.96 19.62
N PRO A 206 4.98 4.36 20.69
CA PRO A 206 4.87 2.90 20.80
C PRO A 206 4.12 2.29 19.63
N ILE A 207 4.69 1.24 19.03
CA ILE A 207 4.07 0.51 17.93
C ILE A 207 2.93 -0.36 18.46
N ARG A 208 1.81 -0.38 17.73
CA ARG A 208 0.60 -1.14 18.00
C ARG A 208 0.31 -2.12 16.87
N GLU A 209 -0.22 -3.28 17.23
CA GLU A 209 -0.63 -4.29 16.27
C GLU A 209 -1.94 -3.93 15.55
N PRO A 210 -2.13 -4.40 14.29
CA PRO A 210 -3.43 -4.40 13.68
C PRO A 210 -4.48 -5.10 14.56
N GLY A 211 -5.68 -4.56 14.64
CA GLY A 211 -6.75 -5.02 15.53
C GLY A 211 -6.76 -4.31 16.88
N THR A 212 -5.80 -3.42 17.17
CA THR A 212 -5.82 -2.63 18.41
C THR A 212 -6.95 -1.59 18.37
N VAL A 213 -7.81 -1.59 19.41
CA VAL A 213 -8.78 -0.52 19.67
C VAL A 213 -8.04 0.60 20.41
N ILE A 214 -7.95 1.77 19.80
CA ILE A 214 -7.27 2.94 20.40
C ILE A 214 -8.21 3.89 21.15
N GLY A 215 -9.49 3.59 21.17
CA GLY A 215 -10.51 4.37 21.88
C GLY A 215 -11.72 4.67 21.03
N HIS A 216 -12.42 5.74 21.42
CA HIS A 216 -13.62 6.23 20.76
C HIS A 216 -13.38 7.58 20.11
N LEU A 217 -14.34 8.05 19.33
CA LEU A 217 -14.32 9.39 18.77
C LEU A 217 -14.25 10.43 19.90
N LYS A 218 -13.39 11.44 19.78
CA LYS A 218 -13.39 12.55 20.72
C LYS A 218 -14.70 13.35 20.64
N LYS A 219 -15.05 14.07 21.71
CA LYS A 219 -16.34 14.74 21.86
C LYS A 219 -16.72 15.61 20.65
N GLU A 220 -15.78 16.43 20.19
CA GLU A 220 -16.02 17.37 19.09
C GLU A 220 -16.35 16.64 17.79
N ILE A 221 -15.73 15.48 17.55
CA ILE A 221 -15.98 14.65 16.38
C ILE A 221 -17.34 13.97 16.49
N ARG A 222 -17.69 13.41 17.67
CA ARG A 222 -19.02 12.83 17.92
C ARG A 222 -20.15 13.83 17.66
N GLU A 223 -19.99 15.05 18.12
CA GLU A 223 -20.95 16.13 17.88
C GLU A 223 -21.06 16.46 16.39
N GLN A 224 -19.94 16.44 15.66
CA GLN A 224 -19.89 16.74 14.24
C GLN A 224 -20.51 15.66 13.36
N VAL A 225 -20.20 14.38 13.61
CA VAL A 225 -20.69 13.26 12.81
C VAL A 225 -22.05 12.74 13.31
N GLY A 226 -22.36 12.99 14.59
CA GLY A 226 -23.64 12.71 15.23
C GLY A 226 -23.80 11.29 15.76
N PHE A 227 -22.69 10.58 15.98
CA PHE A 227 -22.64 9.26 16.61
C PHE A 227 -21.27 9.03 17.26
N ASP A 228 -21.16 7.93 18.02
CA ASP A 228 -19.90 7.42 18.55
C ASP A 228 -19.61 6.03 17.99
N CYS A 229 -18.33 5.70 17.84
CA CYS A 229 -17.85 4.37 17.47
C CYS A 229 -16.42 4.16 17.97
N GLU A 230 -16.00 2.90 18.03
CA GLU A 230 -14.60 2.55 18.32
C GLU A 230 -13.70 2.89 17.12
N ILE A 231 -12.44 3.24 17.41
CA ILE A 231 -11.39 3.40 16.39
C ILE A 231 -10.49 2.18 16.50
N VAL A 232 -10.49 1.36 15.45
CA VAL A 232 -9.70 0.15 15.33
C VAL A 232 -8.59 0.40 14.33
N LEU A 233 -7.35 0.14 14.69
CA LEU A 233 -6.24 0.13 13.73
C LEU A 233 -6.37 -1.11 12.84
N PRO A 234 -6.66 -0.98 11.54
CA PRO A 234 -6.48 -2.10 10.61
C PRO A 234 -4.99 -2.33 10.37
N ALA A 235 -4.59 -3.10 9.35
CA ALA A 235 -3.27 -2.95 8.76
C ALA A 235 -3.29 -1.60 8.02
N THR A 236 -2.73 -0.55 8.61
CA THR A 236 -2.93 0.82 8.13
C THR A 236 -2.15 1.15 6.85
N HIS A 237 -1.18 0.33 6.47
CA HIS A 237 -0.63 0.32 5.11
C HIS A 237 -1.63 -0.39 4.18
N ASP A 238 -2.13 0.29 3.15
CA ASP A 238 -3.14 -0.18 2.19
C ASP A 238 -2.82 -1.59 1.64
N THR A 239 -1.56 -1.83 1.27
CA THR A 239 -1.10 -3.15 0.84
C THR A 239 -1.11 -4.17 1.98
N GLY A 240 -0.85 -3.75 3.21
CA GLY A 240 -1.00 -4.61 4.40
C GLY A 240 -2.43 -5.12 4.55
N SER A 241 -3.40 -4.23 4.44
CA SER A 241 -4.82 -4.57 4.41
C SER A 241 -5.18 -5.45 3.21
N ALA A 242 -4.67 -5.13 2.00
CA ALA A 242 -4.93 -5.96 0.82
C ALA A 242 -4.45 -7.41 0.99
N VAL A 243 -3.32 -7.64 1.66
CA VAL A 243 -2.81 -8.99 1.94
C VAL A 243 -3.64 -9.72 2.99
N VAL A 244 -4.23 -9.02 3.96
CA VAL A 244 -5.22 -9.62 4.88
C VAL A 244 -6.38 -10.22 4.10
N ALA A 245 -6.82 -9.54 3.02
CA ALA A 245 -7.96 -9.96 2.20
C ALA A 245 -7.64 -11.07 1.19
N VAL A 246 -6.41 -11.55 1.09
CA VAL A 246 -6.09 -12.68 0.17
C VAL A 246 -6.91 -13.90 0.57
N PRO A 247 -7.77 -14.41 -0.33
CA PRO A 247 -8.78 -15.42 0.03
C PRO A 247 -8.20 -16.83 0.04
N SER A 248 -7.11 -17.02 0.78
CA SER A 248 -6.41 -18.31 0.90
C SER A 248 -5.87 -18.51 2.31
N ASN A 249 -5.95 -19.76 2.77
CA ASN A 249 -5.41 -20.22 4.03
C ASN A 249 -4.28 -21.24 3.84
N GLU A 250 -3.72 -21.32 2.65
CA GLU A 250 -2.52 -22.15 2.40
C GLU A 250 -1.35 -21.64 3.24
N GLU A 251 -0.44 -22.53 3.60
CA GLU A 251 0.72 -22.18 4.42
C GLU A 251 1.67 -21.22 3.66
N HIS A 252 1.82 -21.44 2.36
CA HIS A 252 2.65 -20.61 1.47
C HIS A 252 1.78 -19.99 0.41
N VAL A 253 1.24 -18.82 0.71
CA VAL A 253 0.39 -18.05 -0.20
C VAL A 253 1.26 -17.10 -1.02
N LEU A 254 1.19 -17.23 -2.34
CA LEU A 254 1.77 -16.25 -3.25
C LEU A 254 0.70 -15.27 -3.70
N TYR A 255 0.94 -13.99 -3.54
CA TYR A 255 -0.02 -12.95 -3.92
C TYR A 255 0.62 -11.87 -4.80
N ILE A 256 -0.22 -11.19 -5.55
CA ILE A 256 0.06 -9.90 -6.20
C ILE A 256 -1.01 -8.92 -5.73
N SER A 257 -0.64 -7.97 -4.90
CA SER A 257 -1.48 -6.80 -4.64
C SER A 257 -1.29 -5.84 -5.80
N SER A 258 -2.28 -5.82 -6.71
CA SER A 258 -2.18 -5.15 -8.00
C SER A 258 -3.02 -3.88 -8.03
N GLY A 259 -2.34 -2.75 -8.05
CA GLY A 259 -2.90 -1.40 -8.14
C GLY A 259 -2.01 -0.52 -9.01
N THR A 260 -1.77 0.72 -8.59
CA THR A 260 -0.78 1.62 -9.17
C THR A 260 0.60 0.94 -9.22
N TRP A 261 1.00 0.32 -8.13
CA TRP A 261 2.11 -0.63 -8.02
C TRP A 261 1.59 -2.06 -8.06
N SER A 262 2.46 -3.01 -8.37
CA SER A 262 2.24 -4.44 -8.18
C SER A 262 3.21 -4.95 -7.12
N LEU A 263 2.70 -5.33 -5.97
CA LEU A 263 3.48 -5.87 -4.88
C LEU A 263 3.32 -7.38 -4.88
N MET A 264 4.33 -8.08 -5.38
CA MET A 264 4.31 -9.55 -5.50
C MET A 264 5.16 -10.19 -4.40
N GLY A 265 4.57 -11.09 -3.63
CA GLY A 265 5.24 -11.70 -2.51
C GLY A 265 4.47 -12.80 -1.79
N THR A 266 5.03 -13.19 -0.64
CA THR A 266 4.48 -14.21 0.25
C THR A 266 4.53 -13.73 1.71
N GLU A 267 3.85 -14.44 2.60
CA GLU A 267 3.92 -14.19 4.05
C GLU A 267 4.95 -15.12 4.69
N LEU A 268 5.94 -14.54 5.38
CA LEU A 268 6.95 -15.27 6.18
C LEU A 268 6.69 -15.07 7.68
N LYS A 269 7.13 -16.05 8.49
CA LYS A 269 7.12 -15.95 9.96
C LYS A 269 8.31 -15.14 10.48
N GLU A 270 9.43 -15.21 9.79
CA GLU A 270 10.69 -14.53 10.11
C GLU A 270 11.13 -13.70 8.91
N ALA A 271 11.73 -12.54 9.15
CA ALA A 271 12.24 -11.68 8.09
C ALA A 271 13.51 -12.29 7.46
N ASP A 272 13.62 -12.24 6.14
CA ASP A 272 14.86 -12.53 5.43
C ASP A 272 15.63 -11.22 5.15
N CYS A 273 16.55 -10.89 6.03
CA CYS A 273 17.42 -9.71 5.93
C CYS A 273 18.81 -10.05 5.31
N GLY A 274 18.93 -11.18 4.63
CA GLY A 274 20.19 -11.64 4.05
C GLY A 274 20.60 -10.86 2.79
N THR A 275 21.89 -10.94 2.47
CA THR A 275 22.49 -10.25 1.31
C THR A 275 21.81 -10.60 -0.03
N GLU A 276 21.42 -11.86 -0.21
CA GLU A 276 20.72 -12.28 -1.43
C GLU A 276 19.33 -11.62 -1.55
N ALA A 277 18.57 -11.53 -0.44
CA ALA A 277 17.28 -10.84 -0.44
C ALA A 277 17.46 -9.36 -0.82
N MET A 278 18.50 -8.71 -0.28
CA MET A 278 18.87 -7.35 -0.65
C MET A 278 19.22 -7.23 -2.14
N GLN A 279 20.09 -8.10 -2.66
CA GLN A 279 20.51 -8.06 -4.07
C GLN A 279 19.36 -8.29 -5.04
N HIS A 280 18.37 -9.10 -4.67
CA HIS A 280 17.14 -9.30 -5.43
C HIS A 280 16.08 -8.23 -5.17
N ASN A 281 16.40 -7.23 -4.33
CA ASN A 281 15.54 -6.10 -4.00
C ASN A 281 14.19 -6.52 -3.37
N PHE A 282 14.23 -7.50 -2.45
CA PHE A 282 13.08 -7.87 -1.64
C PHE A 282 12.97 -7.00 -0.40
N THR A 283 11.74 -6.84 0.10
CA THR A 283 11.42 -6.12 1.34
C THR A 283 10.65 -7.03 2.31
N ASN A 284 10.84 -6.83 3.61
CA ASN A 284 10.15 -7.54 4.69
C ASN A 284 9.25 -6.57 5.45
N GLU A 285 8.17 -6.15 4.82
CA GLU A 285 7.22 -5.25 5.47
C GLU A 285 6.32 -6.00 6.46
N GLY A 286 5.96 -5.34 7.55
CA GLY A 286 5.07 -5.91 8.56
C GLY A 286 3.69 -6.25 8.00
N GLY A 287 3.16 -7.39 8.43
CA GLY A 287 1.83 -7.87 8.11
C GLY A 287 0.99 -8.14 9.36
N TYR A 288 -0.22 -8.64 9.17
CA TYR A 288 -1.12 -9.03 10.25
C TYR A 288 -0.53 -10.22 11.03
N ASN A 289 -0.74 -10.27 12.36
CA ASN A 289 -0.21 -11.29 13.25
C ASN A 289 1.32 -11.42 13.24
N ARG A 290 2.03 -10.32 13.13
CA ARG A 290 3.51 -10.27 13.11
C ARG A 290 4.15 -11.08 11.99
N LYS A 291 3.43 -11.44 10.96
CA LYS A 291 4.02 -11.98 9.75
C LYS A 291 4.70 -10.88 8.96
N TYR A 292 5.70 -11.28 8.19
CA TYR A 292 6.36 -10.39 7.23
C TYR A 292 5.76 -10.61 5.84
N ARG A 293 5.42 -9.53 5.18
CA ARG A 293 5.12 -9.50 3.75
C ARG A 293 6.46 -9.44 3.02
N PHE A 294 7.01 -10.59 2.70
CA PHE A 294 8.23 -10.72 1.91
C PHE A 294 7.87 -10.56 0.45
N LEU A 295 8.16 -9.39 -0.10
CA LEU A 295 7.67 -9.00 -1.41
C LEU A 295 8.68 -8.15 -2.19
N LYS A 296 8.38 -7.98 -3.47
CA LYS A 296 9.06 -7.06 -4.38
C LYS A 296 8.05 -6.04 -4.88
N ASN A 297 8.42 -4.77 -4.83
CA ASN A 297 7.69 -3.70 -5.48
C ASN A 297 8.03 -3.71 -6.97
N ILE A 298 7.03 -3.90 -7.80
CA ILE A 298 7.11 -3.91 -9.26
C ILE A 298 6.27 -2.74 -9.76
N MET A 299 6.72 -2.06 -10.81
CA MET A 299 5.88 -1.09 -11.50
C MET A 299 4.59 -1.78 -11.91
N GLY A 300 3.46 -1.18 -11.60
CA GLY A 300 2.14 -1.80 -11.79
C GLY A 300 1.33 -1.16 -12.90
N LEU A 301 0.03 -1.07 -12.66
CA LEU A 301 -0.92 -0.51 -13.62
C LEU A 301 -0.76 1.01 -13.82
N TRP A 302 0.10 1.67 -13.04
CA TRP A 302 0.53 3.06 -13.27
C TRP A 302 0.93 3.32 -14.72
N MET A 303 1.67 2.38 -15.35
CA MET A 303 2.08 2.51 -16.75
C MET A 303 0.86 2.62 -17.68
N VAL A 304 -0.10 1.70 -17.58
CA VAL A 304 -1.33 1.73 -18.39
C VAL A 304 -2.21 2.92 -18.03
N GLN A 305 -2.30 3.30 -16.74
CA GLN A 305 -3.05 4.47 -16.29
C GLN A 305 -2.50 5.76 -16.91
N SER A 306 -1.17 5.90 -16.99
CA SER A 306 -0.51 7.05 -17.59
C SER A 306 -0.76 7.10 -19.10
N VAL A 307 -0.54 5.99 -19.81
CA VAL A 307 -0.80 5.89 -21.25
C VAL A 307 -2.26 6.18 -21.59
N LYS A 308 -3.21 5.65 -20.79
CA LYS A 308 -4.63 5.97 -20.97
C LYS A 308 -4.88 7.47 -20.87
N LYS A 309 -4.34 8.14 -19.86
CA LYS A 309 -4.49 9.60 -19.68
C LYS A 309 -3.88 10.41 -20.83
N GLU A 310 -2.79 9.92 -21.43
CA GLU A 310 -2.07 10.59 -22.49
C GLU A 310 -2.76 10.49 -23.86
N ILE A 311 -3.24 9.29 -24.23
CA ILE A 311 -3.68 9.00 -25.60
C ILE A 311 -5.03 8.28 -25.72
N ALA A 312 -5.73 7.98 -24.62
CA ALA A 312 -6.98 7.20 -24.64
C ALA A 312 -7.92 7.54 -23.47
N GLU A 313 -8.02 8.80 -23.10
CA GLU A 313 -8.76 9.25 -21.91
C GLU A 313 -10.20 8.76 -21.87
N ASP A 314 -10.88 8.74 -23.05
CA ASP A 314 -12.27 8.33 -23.20
C ASP A 314 -12.52 6.82 -23.12
N LEU A 315 -11.47 6.00 -23.22
CA LEU A 315 -11.63 4.56 -23.18
C LEU A 315 -11.65 4.04 -21.74
N SER A 316 -12.44 2.99 -21.48
CA SER A 316 -12.39 2.27 -20.21
C SER A 316 -11.14 1.38 -20.12
N PHE A 317 -10.66 1.07 -18.92
CA PHE A 317 -9.58 0.11 -18.73
C PHE A 317 -9.93 -1.28 -19.28
N GLY A 318 -11.19 -1.70 -19.17
CA GLY A 318 -11.66 -2.96 -19.75
C GLY A 318 -11.54 -2.99 -21.27
N THR A 319 -11.91 -1.87 -21.94
CA THR A 319 -11.77 -1.72 -23.39
C THR A 319 -10.30 -1.77 -23.81
N ILE A 320 -9.41 -1.06 -23.10
CA ILE A 320 -7.96 -1.07 -23.38
C ILE A 320 -7.40 -2.49 -23.21
N CYS A 321 -7.77 -3.19 -22.16
CA CYS A 321 -7.37 -4.57 -21.88
C CYS A 321 -7.81 -5.52 -23.00
N GLU A 322 -9.06 -5.39 -23.48
CA GLU A 322 -9.60 -6.17 -24.61
C GLU A 322 -8.87 -5.84 -25.93
N MET A 323 -8.59 -4.57 -26.21
CA MET A 323 -7.83 -4.17 -27.39
C MET A 323 -6.41 -4.75 -27.37
N ALA A 324 -5.73 -4.65 -26.24
CA ALA A 324 -4.40 -5.20 -26.05
C ALA A 324 -4.34 -6.72 -26.24
N SER A 325 -5.37 -7.45 -25.79
CA SER A 325 -5.44 -8.91 -25.93
C SER A 325 -5.55 -9.40 -27.39
N LYS A 326 -5.91 -8.52 -28.32
CA LYS A 326 -6.01 -8.81 -29.76
C LYS A 326 -4.72 -8.45 -30.53
N CYS A 327 -3.74 -7.85 -29.86
CA CYS A 327 -2.46 -7.48 -30.46
C CYS A 327 -1.48 -8.66 -30.41
N THR A 328 -0.64 -8.74 -31.45
CA THR A 328 0.39 -9.79 -31.59
C THR A 328 1.80 -9.23 -31.44
N ILE A 329 1.95 -7.98 -30.97
CA ILE A 329 3.25 -7.34 -30.80
C ILE A 329 4.10 -8.10 -29.76
N PRO A 330 5.31 -8.57 -30.12
CA PRO A 330 6.13 -9.39 -29.21
C PRO A 330 7.01 -8.58 -28.26
N SER A 331 7.07 -7.26 -28.44
CA SER A 331 7.98 -6.38 -27.69
C SER A 331 7.67 -6.38 -26.20
N ILE A 332 8.75 -6.31 -25.42
CA ILE A 332 8.72 -6.18 -23.96
C ILE A 332 9.75 -5.14 -23.52
N VAL A 333 9.48 -4.50 -22.39
CA VAL A 333 10.41 -3.57 -21.73
C VAL A 333 10.69 -4.05 -20.29
N ASP A 334 11.76 -3.60 -19.68
CA ASP A 334 11.96 -3.84 -18.25
C ASP A 334 10.99 -2.93 -17.48
N ALA A 335 9.91 -3.53 -16.93
CA ALA A 335 8.91 -2.77 -16.18
C ALA A 335 9.48 -2.06 -14.93
N ASN A 336 10.65 -2.47 -14.44
CA ASN A 336 11.31 -1.87 -13.27
C ASN A 336 12.39 -0.83 -13.65
N ASP A 337 12.52 -0.47 -14.92
CA ASP A 337 13.43 0.62 -15.33
C ASP A 337 12.93 1.95 -14.73
N ASP A 338 13.85 2.69 -14.13
CA ASP A 338 13.57 3.98 -13.47
C ASP A 338 12.93 5.02 -14.40
N ARG A 339 13.11 4.87 -15.74
CA ARG A 339 12.44 5.72 -16.74
C ARG A 339 10.92 5.72 -16.60
N PHE A 340 10.31 4.63 -16.09
CA PHE A 340 8.87 4.49 -15.94
C PHE A 340 8.32 4.98 -14.59
N LEU A 341 9.20 5.38 -13.68
CA LEU A 341 8.79 5.81 -12.32
C LEU A 341 7.93 7.08 -12.34
N ALA A 342 8.34 8.08 -13.12
CA ALA A 342 7.63 9.35 -13.22
C ALA A 342 7.98 10.10 -14.54
N PRO A 343 7.79 9.50 -15.72
CA PRO A 343 8.08 10.15 -16.97
C PRO A 343 7.12 11.29 -17.26
N GLU A 344 7.54 12.26 -18.06
CA GLU A 344 6.66 13.31 -18.59
C GLU A 344 5.64 12.74 -19.59
N ASN A 345 6.05 11.68 -20.33
CA ASN A 345 5.21 10.97 -21.29
C ASN A 345 5.55 9.48 -21.29
N MET A 346 4.70 8.68 -20.68
CA MET A 346 4.87 7.23 -20.55
C MET A 346 4.84 6.52 -21.90
N THR A 347 3.95 6.94 -22.79
CA THR A 347 3.84 6.37 -24.15
C THR A 347 5.16 6.49 -24.88
N ALA A 348 5.76 7.68 -24.88
CA ALA A 348 7.04 7.95 -25.55
C ALA A 348 8.18 7.13 -24.92
N GLU A 349 8.20 6.99 -23.59
CA GLU A 349 9.26 6.20 -22.92
C GLU A 349 9.13 4.69 -23.22
N VAL A 350 7.93 4.13 -23.31
CA VAL A 350 7.72 2.73 -23.74
C VAL A 350 8.18 2.54 -25.18
N GLN A 351 7.81 3.44 -26.09
CA GLN A 351 8.23 3.40 -27.50
C GLN A 351 9.76 3.47 -27.62
N LYS A 352 10.37 4.40 -26.92
CA LYS A 352 11.82 4.61 -26.90
C LYS A 352 12.57 3.40 -26.34
N ALA A 353 12.07 2.78 -25.27
CA ALA A 353 12.67 1.56 -24.72
C ALA A 353 12.64 0.38 -25.72
N CYS A 354 11.56 0.24 -26.49
CA CYS A 354 11.48 -0.75 -27.58
C CYS A 354 12.45 -0.42 -28.71
N GLU A 355 12.56 0.86 -29.12
CA GLU A 355 13.50 1.31 -30.16
C GLU A 355 14.97 1.04 -29.75
N GLU A 356 15.36 1.44 -28.54
CA GLU A 356 16.70 1.26 -27.98
C GLU A 356 17.11 -0.21 -27.90
N SER A 357 16.15 -1.11 -27.67
CA SER A 357 16.38 -2.56 -27.63
C SER A 357 16.22 -3.24 -29.00
N GLY A 358 15.99 -2.48 -30.08
CA GLY A 358 15.84 -3.01 -31.44
C GLY A 358 14.57 -3.84 -31.65
N GLN A 359 13.56 -3.64 -30.85
CA GLN A 359 12.27 -4.32 -30.91
C GLN A 359 11.26 -3.53 -31.76
N GLN A 360 10.14 -4.16 -32.11
CA GLN A 360 9.04 -3.48 -32.78
C GLN A 360 8.50 -2.35 -31.89
N ILE A 361 8.41 -1.12 -32.42
CA ILE A 361 7.89 0.06 -31.71
C ILE A 361 6.36 0.01 -31.70
N PRO A 362 5.70 -0.04 -30.52
CA PRO A 362 4.26 -0.12 -30.43
C PRO A 362 3.58 1.17 -30.90
N GLN A 363 2.44 1.04 -31.59
CA GLN A 363 1.65 2.16 -32.12
C GLN A 363 0.24 2.19 -31.51
N GLY A 364 -0.14 3.36 -31.02
CA GLY A 364 -1.45 3.57 -30.40
C GLY A 364 -1.66 2.81 -29.10
N ILE A 365 -2.84 2.99 -28.51
CA ILE A 365 -3.15 2.48 -27.16
C ILE A 365 -3.12 0.94 -27.07
N ALA A 366 -3.57 0.25 -28.10
CA ALA A 366 -3.68 -1.21 -28.08
C ALA A 366 -2.31 -1.91 -27.99
N GLU A 367 -1.36 -1.51 -28.86
CA GLU A 367 -0.03 -2.12 -28.87
C GLU A 367 0.81 -1.66 -27.67
N VAL A 368 0.73 -0.38 -27.29
CA VAL A 368 1.46 0.14 -26.12
C VAL A 368 0.99 -0.57 -24.83
N ALA A 369 -0.33 -0.75 -24.67
CA ALA A 369 -0.86 -1.49 -23.53
C ALA A 369 -0.48 -2.99 -23.59
N ALA A 370 -0.46 -3.61 -24.78
CA ALA A 370 -0.01 -5.00 -24.95
C ALA A 370 1.45 -5.17 -24.52
N VAL A 371 2.36 -4.28 -24.95
CA VAL A 371 3.76 -4.28 -24.50
C VAL A 371 3.86 -4.17 -22.99
N ILE A 372 3.11 -3.25 -22.37
CA ILE A 372 3.12 -3.08 -20.91
C ILE A 372 2.62 -4.35 -20.20
N TYR A 373 1.49 -4.93 -20.60
CA TYR A 373 0.96 -6.14 -19.97
C TYR A 373 1.88 -7.34 -20.14
N ASN A 374 2.48 -7.54 -21.33
CA ASN A 374 3.47 -8.59 -21.56
C ASN A 374 4.71 -8.39 -20.66
N SER A 375 5.19 -7.15 -20.52
CA SER A 375 6.34 -6.79 -19.70
C SER A 375 6.09 -7.07 -18.21
N LEU A 376 4.91 -6.71 -17.72
CA LEU A 376 4.51 -6.99 -16.34
C LEU A 376 4.43 -8.50 -16.08
N ALA A 377 3.81 -9.27 -16.98
CA ALA A 377 3.70 -10.73 -16.84
C ALA A 377 5.07 -11.42 -16.83
N VAL A 378 6.00 -10.98 -17.69
CA VAL A 378 7.40 -11.47 -17.69
C VAL A 378 8.10 -11.12 -16.38
N CYS A 379 7.91 -9.90 -15.85
CA CYS A 379 8.45 -9.49 -14.58
C CYS A 379 7.90 -10.36 -13.43
N TYR A 380 6.60 -10.66 -13.42
CA TYR A 380 5.99 -11.55 -12.42
C TYR A 380 6.56 -12.97 -12.50
N ALA A 381 6.78 -13.51 -13.70
CA ALA A 381 7.37 -14.84 -13.88
C ALA A 381 8.83 -14.89 -13.37
N LYS A 382 9.60 -13.82 -13.57
CA LYS A 382 10.94 -13.69 -13.00
C LYS A 382 10.89 -13.63 -11.48
N THR A 383 10.03 -12.79 -10.93
CA THR A 383 9.86 -12.63 -9.47
C THR A 383 9.39 -13.93 -8.80
N LEU A 384 8.50 -14.69 -9.45
CA LEU A 384 8.11 -16.02 -8.97
C LEU A 384 9.31 -16.96 -8.79
N LYS A 385 10.20 -17.02 -9.79
CA LYS A 385 11.41 -17.87 -9.71
C LYS A 385 12.33 -17.45 -8.56
N GLU A 386 12.56 -16.14 -8.43
CA GLU A 386 13.37 -15.59 -7.34
C GLU A 386 12.76 -15.90 -5.96
N LEU A 387 11.42 -15.82 -5.83
CA LEU A 387 10.71 -16.18 -4.60
C LEU A 387 10.81 -17.69 -4.31
N GLU A 388 10.63 -18.56 -5.33
CA GLU A 388 10.77 -20.01 -5.16
C GLU A 388 12.20 -20.42 -4.77
N GLU A 389 13.21 -19.80 -5.38
CA GLU A 389 14.62 -20.02 -5.05
C GLU A 389 14.93 -19.56 -3.62
N LYS A 390 14.43 -18.40 -3.23
CA LYS A 390 14.70 -17.79 -1.93
C LYS A 390 13.98 -18.48 -0.77
N THR A 391 12.72 -18.87 -0.96
CA THR A 391 11.89 -19.49 0.09
C THR A 391 12.01 -21.01 0.12
N GLY A 392 12.54 -21.63 -0.93
CA GLY A 392 12.53 -23.08 -1.12
C GLY A 392 11.13 -23.66 -1.35
N CYS A 393 10.12 -22.80 -1.50
CA CYS A 393 8.71 -23.21 -1.69
C CYS A 393 8.35 -23.25 -3.17
N ARG A 394 7.47 -24.18 -3.54
CA ARG A 394 6.84 -24.21 -4.86
C ARG A 394 5.41 -23.71 -4.75
N TYR A 395 5.11 -22.60 -5.44
CA TYR A 395 3.78 -22.03 -5.45
C TYR A 395 2.95 -22.61 -6.62
N ARG A 396 1.74 -23.08 -6.35
CA ARG A 396 0.83 -23.62 -7.37
C ARG A 396 -0.12 -22.56 -7.89
N THR A 397 -0.47 -21.62 -7.03
CA THR A 397 -1.48 -20.60 -7.27
C THR A 397 -0.93 -19.21 -6.98
N ILE A 398 -1.30 -18.25 -7.82
CA ILE A 398 -1.03 -16.82 -7.60
C ILE A 398 -2.37 -16.13 -7.33
N HIS A 399 -2.48 -15.47 -6.18
CA HIS A 399 -3.66 -14.70 -5.81
C HIS A 399 -3.47 -13.23 -6.20
N VAL A 400 -4.19 -12.76 -7.21
CA VAL A 400 -4.19 -11.35 -7.62
C VAL A 400 -5.34 -10.62 -6.94
N VAL A 401 -5.03 -9.67 -6.08
CA VAL A 401 -6.01 -8.87 -5.33
C VAL A 401 -5.89 -7.38 -5.66
N GLY A 402 -6.94 -6.62 -5.39
CA GLY A 402 -7.01 -5.20 -5.72
C GLY A 402 -7.49 -4.94 -7.15
N GLY A 403 -7.35 -3.70 -7.63
CA GLY A 403 -7.89 -3.26 -8.92
C GLY A 403 -7.42 -4.06 -10.13
N GLY A 404 -6.20 -4.61 -10.07
CA GLY A 404 -5.63 -5.45 -11.12
C GLY A 404 -6.31 -6.80 -11.31
N ALA A 405 -7.11 -7.26 -10.34
CA ALA A 405 -7.96 -8.44 -10.51
C ALA A 405 -8.95 -8.28 -11.70
N ASN A 406 -9.26 -7.05 -12.09
CA ASN A 406 -10.10 -6.75 -13.26
C ASN A 406 -9.34 -6.76 -14.60
N ALA A 407 -8.00 -6.79 -14.58
CA ALA A 407 -7.17 -6.80 -15.79
C ALA A 407 -7.06 -8.22 -16.37
N GLY A 408 -8.16 -8.73 -16.95
CA GLY A 408 -8.27 -10.12 -17.38
C GLY A 408 -7.16 -10.59 -18.30
N TYR A 409 -6.72 -9.76 -19.24
CA TYR A 409 -5.60 -10.08 -20.14
C TYR A 409 -4.27 -10.20 -19.39
N LEU A 410 -3.98 -9.30 -18.46
CA LEU A 410 -2.78 -9.39 -17.62
C LEU A 410 -2.81 -10.65 -16.74
N ASN A 411 -3.96 -10.98 -16.17
CA ASN A 411 -4.11 -12.18 -15.32
C ASN A 411 -3.92 -13.46 -16.14
N TRP A 412 -4.45 -13.50 -17.38
CA TRP A 412 -4.22 -14.62 -18.30
C TRP A 412 -2.74 -14.72 -18.70
N LEU A 413 -2.11 -13.61 -19.10
CA LEU A 413 -0.67 -13.57 -19.40
C LEU A 413 0.18 -14.03 -18.19
N THR A 414 -0.21 -13.64 -16.99
CA THR A 414 0.47 -14.05 -15.76
C THR A 414 0.39 -15.57 -15.60
N ALA A 415 -0.77 -16.17 -15.81
CA ALA A 415 -0.93 -17.64 -15.76
C ALA A 415 -0.05 -18.31 -16.83
N GLU A 416 -0.10 -17.84 -18.07
CA GLU A 416 0.71 -18.38 -19.20
C GLU A 416 2.21 -18.29 -18.93
N LYS A 417 2.71 -17.11 -18.53
CA LYS A 417 4.17 -16.88 -18.34
C LYS A 417 4.73 -17.54 -17.09
N THR A 418 3.92 -17.71 -16.06
CA THR A 418 4.35 -18.34 -14.80
C THR A 418 4.14 -19.85 -14.79
N GLY A 419 3.24 -20.39 -15.66
CA GLY A 419 2.77 -21.77 -15.60
C GLY A 419 2.06 -22.09 -14.28
N ARG A 420 1.35 -21.11 -13.71
CA ARG A 420 0.61 -21.23 -12.45
C ARG A 420 -0.82 -20.79 -12.63
N THR A 421 -1.76 -21.43 -11.93
CA THR A 421 -3.13 -20.96 -11.84
C THR A 421 -3.17 -19.58 -11.19
N VAL A 422 -3.89 -18.63 -11.80
CA VAL A 422 -4.12 -17.30 -11.22
C VAL A 422 -5.56 -17.22 -10.74
N LEU A 423 -5.74 -16.85 -9.46
CA LEU A 423 -7.01 -16.54 -8.83
C LEU A 423 -7.11 -15.04 -8.64
N ALA A 424 -7.94 -14.37 -9.41
CA ALA A 424 -8.07 -12.91 -9.45
C ALA A 424 -9.34 -12.45 -8.72
N GLY A 425 -9.17 -11.79 -7.60
CA GLY A 425 -10.19 -11.24 -6.69
C GLY A 425 -9.81 -11.43 -5.22
N PRO A 426 -10.42 -10.67 -4.34
CA PRO A 426 -11.38 -9.58 -4.58
C PRO A 426 -10.72 -8.29 -5.10
N THR A 427 -11.50 -7.44 -5.77
CA THR A 427 -11.01 -6.16 -6.33
C THR A 427 -10.86 -5.07 -5.27
N GLU A 428 -11.72 -5.08 -4.26
CA GLU A 428 -11.72 -4.10 -3.16
C GLU A 428 -10.90 -4.59 -1.96
N ALA A 429 -9.75 -5.24 -2.23
CA ALA A 429 -9.00 -5.99 -1.24
C ALA A 429 -8.56 -5.15 -0.04
N THR A 430 -8.13 -3.91 -0.25
CA THR A 430 -7.70 -3.02 0.83
C THR A 430 -8.83 -2.78 1.83
N ALA A 431 -9.98 -2.31 1.34
CA ALA A 431 -11.13 -2.08 2.20
C ALA A 431 -11.67 -3.37 2.86
N ILE A 432 -11.66 -4.48 2.12
CA ILE A 432 -12.06 -5.80 2.64
C ILE A 432 -11.13 -6.24 3.77
N GLY A 433 -9.82 -6.09 3.62
CA GLY A 433 -8.84 -6.44 4.66
C GLY A 433 -8.96 -5.55 5.89
N ASN A 434 -9.17 -4.24 5.70
CA ASN A 434 -9.47 -3.31 6.77
C ASN A 434 -10.73 -3.76 7.55
N LEU A 435 -11.83 -4.03 6.85
CA LEU A 435 -13.07 -4.54 7.46
C LEU A 435 -12.87 -5.88 8.15
N ALA A 436 -12.08 -6.80 7.55
CA ALA A 436 -11.80 -8.10 8.13
C ALA A 436 -11.09 -7.98 9.49
N VAL A 437 -10.10 -7.08 9.62
CA VAL A 437 -9.45 -6.81 10.91
C VAL A 437 -10.44 -6.26 11.92
N GLN A 438 -11.29 -5.31 11.55
CA GLN A 438 -12.34 -4.78 12.42
C GLN A 438 -13.34 -5.86 12.84
N MET A 439 -13.76 -6.74 11.92
CA MET A 439 -14.70 -7.84 12.18
C MET A 439 -14.09 -8.92 13.08
N ILE A 440 -12.77 -9.19 12.96
CA ILE A 440 -12.05 -10.07 13.91
C ILE A 440 -12.05 -9.42 15.30
N THR A 441 -11.71 -8.14 15.39
CA THR A 441 -11.72 -7.39 16.66
C THR A 441 -13.11 -7.37 17.28
N GLY A 442 -14.15 -7.14 16.47
CA GLY A 442 -15.55 -7.15 16.85
C GLY A 442 -16.17 -8.55 17.06
N LYS A 443 -15.39 -9.63 16.87
CA LYS A 443 -15.81 -11.04 17.05
C LYS A 443 -16.90 -11.52 16.08
N GLU A 444 -17.03 -10.90 14.91
CA GLU A 444 -17.84 -11.43 13.80
C GLU A 444 -17.11 -12.57 13.08
N CYS A 445 -15.77 -12.49 13.00
CA CYS A 445 -14.88 -13.55 12.58
C CYS A 445 -13.99 -13.94 13.76
N SER A 446 -13.72 -15.23 13.93
CA SER A 446 -12.96 -15.74 15.07
C SER A 446 -11.46 -15.43 14.97
N ASN A 447 -10.94 -15.38 13.75
CA ASN A 447 -9.52 -15.17 13.42
C ASN A 447 -9.33 -14.90 11.94
N LEU A 448 -8.09 -14.68 11.48
CA LEU A 448 -7.75 -14.43 10.07
C LEU A 448 -8.19 -15.56 9.13
N LYS A 449 -8.04 -16.82 9.56
CA LYS A 449 -8.44 -17.99 8.74
C LYS A 449 -9.93 -17.97 8.45
N ASP A 450 -10.73 -17.67 9.45
CA ASP A 450 -12.18 -17.56 9.36
C ASP A 450 -12.59 -16.38 8.46
N ALA A 451 -11.95 -15.23 8.64
CA ALA A 451 -12.15 -14.06 7.79
C ALA A 451 -11.81 -14.33 6.30
N ARG A 452 -10.68 -14.97 6.01
CA ARG A 452 -10.29 -15.33 4.64
C ARG A 452 -11.25 -16.35 4.00
N ASN A 453 -11.78 -17.30 4.76
CA ASN A 453 -12.84 -18.21 4.29
C ASN A 453 -14.12 -17.43 3.96
N CYS A 454 -14.51 -16.50 4.83
CA CYS A 454 -15.67 -15.64 4.57
C CYS A 454 -15.45 -14.82 3.29
N ILE A 455 -14.29 -14.21 3.09
CA ILE A 455 -13.95 -13.42 1.90
C ILE A 455 -14.05 -14.29 0.65
N PHE A 456 -13.48 -15.51 0.66
CA PHE A 456 -13.56 -16.44 -0.47
C PHE A 456 -14.99 -16.74 -0.91
N HIS A 457 -15.92 -16.90 0.05
CA HIS A 457 -17.33 -17.19 -0.24
C HIS A 457 -18.19 -15.94 -0.49
N SER A 458 -17.68 -14.75 -0.20
CA SER A 458 -18.43 -13.49 -0.32
C SER A 458 -18.23 -12.79 -1.66
N PHE A 459 -17.06 -12.98 -2.29
CA PHE A 459 -16.68 -12.22 -3.48
C PHE A 459 -16.37 -13.11 -4.67
N GLU A 460 -16.52 -12.54 -5.87
CA GLU A 460 -16.16 -13.24 -7.11
C GLU A 460 -14.64 -13.38 -7.21
N ILE A 461 -14.19 -14.60 -7.48
CA ILE A 461 -12.80 -14.95 -7.75
C ILE A 461 -12.74 -15.60 -9.12
N LYS A 462 -12.10 -14.94 -10.08
CA LYS A 462 -11.92 -15.45 -11.43
C LYS A 462 -10.66 -16.30 -11.51
N GLN A 463 -10.76 -17.45 -12.18
CA GLN A 463 -9.64 -18.37 -12.37
C GLN A 463 -9.12 -18.30 -13.80
N TYR A 464 -7.78 -18.26 -13.93
CA TYR A 464 -7.06 -18.31 -15.19
C TYR A 464 -6.05 -19.45 -15.11
N GLU A 465 -6.13 -20.34 -16.08
CA GLU A 465 -5.20 -21.48 -16.21
C GLU A 465 -4.07 -21.13 -17.17
N PRO A 466 -2.88 -21.78 -17.01
CA PRO A 466 -1.74 -21.63 -17.92
C PRO A 466 -2.02 -21.98 -19.37
#